data_e7ca1fdd287c29dd05ce2bb90140adfb
#
_entry.id   e7ca1fdd287c29dd05ce2bb90140adfb
#
_cell.length_a   1.000
_cell.length_b   1.000
_cell.length_c   1.000
_cell.angle_alpha   90.00
_cell.angle_beta   90.00
_cell.angle_gamma   90.00
#
_symmetry.space_group_name_H-M   'P 1'
#
loop_
_entity.id
_entity.type
_entity.pdbx_description
1 polymer ?
#
loop_
_entity_poly.entity_id
_entity_poly.type
_entity_poly.pdbx_seq_one_letter_code
_entity_poly.pdbx_strand_id
1 'polypeptide(L)'
;APCIVFIDEIDAIGKKRDGQVGGNDEREQTLNQLLTEMDGFEGNNGVIILAATNRPESLDPALLRPGRFDRRVPVELPDLKGREEILKVHARKIKVADNVDFNKIARMASGASGAELANIVNEAALRAVRDGRKFATQADLEESIEVVIAGYQKKNAILTDKEKRIVAYHEIGHALVAAKQTNSAPVQKITIVPRTSGALGYTMQVEEEGNHYLMSKEEMENKIATPVSYTHL
;
A
#
# COMPACT_ATOMS: atom_id res chain seq x y z
N ALA A 1 9.81 -33.41 -13.02
CA ALA A 1 10.74 -32.33 -13.39
C ALA A 1 10.77 -32.17 -14.93
N PRO A 2 10.96 -30.98 -15.46
CA PRO A 2 11.22 -29.74 -14.73
C PRO A 2 9.97 -29.16 -14.06
N CYS A 3 10.10 -28.52 -12.89
CA CYS A 3 8.99 -27.85 -12.22
C CYS A 3 9.48 -26.67 -11.36
N ILE A 4 8.55 -25.78 -11.02
CA ILE A 4 8.78 -24.69 -10.08
C ILE A 4 7.92 -24.99 -8.85
N VAL A 5 8.55 -25.03 -7.67
CA VAL A 5 7.87 -25.14 -6.39
C VAL A 5 7.83 -23.76 -5.75
N PHE A 6 6.64 -23.28 -5.43
CA PHE A 6 6.46 -21.98 -4.77
C PHE A 6 5.98 -22.20 -3.33
N ILE A 7 6.69 -21.58 -2.38
CA ILE A 7 6.39 -21.63 -0.95
C ILE A 7 6.08 -20.21 -0.50
N ASP A 8 4.82 -19.94 -0.18
CA ASP A 8 4.41 -18.64 0.36
C ASP A 8 4.59 -18.60 1.87
N GLU A 9 4.81 -17.42 2.43
CA GLU A 9 4.98 -17.21 3.88
C GLU A 9 6.01 -18.14 4.52
N ILE A 10 7.19 -18.30 3.89
CA ILE A 10 8.24 -19.21 4.36
C ILE A 10 8.67 -18.94 5.81
N ASP A 11 8.48 -17.73 6.31
CA ASP A 11 8.75 -17.37 7.71
C ASP A 11 7.83 -18.09 8.71
N ALA A 12 6.72 -18.68 8.26
CA ALA A 12 5.88 -19.54 9.12
C ALA A 12 6.63 -20.76 9.65
N ILE A 13 7.53 -21.34 8.85
CA ILE A 13 8.36 -22.50 9.20
C ILE A 13 9.84 -22.16 9.37
N GLY A 14 10.31 -21.15 8.67
CA GLY A 14 11.71 -20.75 8.56
C GLY A 14 12.19 -19.69 9.55
N LYS A 15 11.47 -19.43 10.64
CA LYS A 15 11.82 -18.40 11.62
C LYS A 15 13.09 -18.79 12.41
N LYS A 16 13.91 -17.76 12.75
CA LYS A 16 15.08 -17.91 13.64
C LYS A 16 14.69 -18.61 14.94
N ARG A 17 15.61 -19.42 15.46
CA ARG A 17 15.47 -20.09 16.74
C ARG A 17 15.57 -19.06 17.86
N ASP A 18 14.44 -18.75 18.47
CA ASP A 18 14.42 -18.04 19.75
C ASP A 18 14.67 -19.07 20.82
N GLY A 19 15.76 -18.97 21.56
CA GLY A 19 16.23 -19.95 22.55
C GLY A 19 15.30 -20.23 23.74
N GLN A 20 13.98 -20.12 23.55
CA GLN A 20 12.97 -20.52 24.54
C GLN A 20 12.73 -22.04 24.44
N VAL A 21 13.09 -22.72 25.49
CA VAL A 21 12.81 -24.13 25.71
C VAL A 21 11.30 -24.34 25.86
N GLY A 22 10.71 -25.02 24.87
CA GLY A 22 9.35 -25.55 24.96
C GLY A 22 8.37 -24.94 23.98
N GLY A 23 8.17 -25.53 22.80
CA GLY A 23 6.97 -25.34 22.01
C GLY A 23 7.06 -25.29 20.50
N ASN A 24 8.20 -25.59 19.86
CA ASN A 24 8.29 -25.50 18.39
C ASN A 24 8.98 -26.70 17.72
N ASP A 25 8.98 -27.89 18.35
CA ASP A 25 9.62 -29.07 17.79
C ASP A 25 9.14 -29.45 16.38
N GLU A 26 7.84 -29.31 16.10
CA GLU A 26 7.28 -29.58 14.76
C GLU A 26 7.77 -28.60 13.69
N ARG A 27 7.90 -27.34 14.03
CA ARG A 27 8.42 -26.32 13.09
C ARG A 27 9.89 -26.53 12.81
N GLU A 28 10.68 -26.83 13.85
CA GLU A 28 12.10 -27.13 13.68
C GLU A 28 12.31 -28.42 12.88
N GLN A 29 11.48 -29.44 13.09
CA GLN A 29 11.51 -30.65 12.29
C GLN A 29 11.17 -30.36 10.83
N THR A 30 10.12 -29.58 10.57
CA THR A 30 9.71 -29.18 9.21
C THR A 30 10.82 -28.39 8.52
N LEU A 31 11.43 -27.42 9.23
CA LEU A 31 12.54 -26.63 8.70
C LEU A 31 13.73 -27.52 8.36
N ASN A 32 14.13 -28.39 9.30
CA ASN A 32 15.26 -29.29 9.09
C ASN A 32 15.00 -30.27 7.94
N GLN A 33 13.77 -30.77 7.78
CA GLN A 33 13.40 -31.60 6.64
C GLN A 33 13.50 -30.85 5.35
N LEU A 34 12.95 -29.58 5.28
CA LEU A 34 13.07 -28.74 4.11
C LEU A 34 14.53 -28.49 3.72
N LEU A 35 15.37 -28.16 4.70
CA LEU A 35 16.80 -27.96 4.45
C LEU A 35 17.49 -29.22 3.92
N THR A 36 17.14 -30.39 4.43
CA THR A 36 17.67 -31.69 3.98
C THR A 36 17.23 -31.98 2.54
N GLU A 37 15.96 -31.74 2.22
CA GLU A 37 15.46 -31.91 0.86
C GLU A 37 16.12 -30.95 -0.12
N MET A 38 16.32 -29.70 0.28
CA MET A 38 17.01 -28.70 -0.56
C MET A 38 18.46 -29.11 -0.83
N ASP A 39 19.18 -29.59 0.18
CA ASP A 39 20.56 -30.06 0.02
C ASP A 39 20.62 -31.33 -0.86
N GLY A 40 19.56 -32.13 -0.87
CA GLY A 40 19.43 -33.33 -1.73
C GLY A 40 19.20 -33.02 -3.22
N PHE A 41 18.86 -31.78 -3.57
CA PHE A 41 18.66 -31.33 -4.96
C PHE A 41 19.96 -31.00 -5.73
N GLU A 42 21.15 -31.29 -5.17
CA GLU A 42 22.44 -31.02 -5.82
C GLU A 42 22.59 -31.66 -7.22
N GLY A 43 21.74 -32.63 -7.56
CA GLY A 43 21.66 -33.23 -8.89
C GLY A 43 20.92 -32.45 -9.94
N ASN A 44 20.44 -31.25 -9.66
CA ASN A 44 19.70 -30.32 -10.54
C ASN A 44 18.73 -30.99 -11.53
N ASN A 45 17.73 -31.68 -11.02
CA ASN A 45 16.72 -32.37 -11.84
C ASN A 45 15.69 -31.39 -12.49
N GLY A 46 16.07 -30.12 -12.70
CA GLY A 46 15.18 -29.10 -13.25
C GLY A 46 14.09 -28.63 -12.27
N VAL A 47 14.30 -28.73 -10.97
CA VAL A 47 13.42 -28.19 -9.94
C VAL A 47 13.95 -26.83 -9.49
N ILE A 48 13.11 -25.81 -9.54
CA ILE A 48 13.41 -24.47 -9.01
C ILE A 48 12.50 -24.24 -7.81
N ILE A 49 13.07 -23.81 -6.69
CA ILE A 49 12.32 -23.46 -5.49
C ILE A 49 12.28 -21.95 -5.36
N LEU A 50 11.07 -21.41 -5.24
CA LEU A 50 10.81 -19.99 -4.95
C LEU A 50 10.10 -19.90 -3.60
N ALA A 51 10.50 -18.95 -2.76
CA ALA A 51 9.81 -18.66 -1.52
C ALA A 51 9.51 -17.17 -1.41
N ALA A 52 8.41 -16.82 -0.74
CA ALA A 52 8.06 -15.44 -0.45
C ALA A 52 7.90 -15.23 1.06
N THR A 53 8.25 -14.03 1.53
CA THR A 53 8.03 -13.58 2.89
C THR A 53 7.93 -12.08 2.97
N ASN A 54 7.12 -11.58 3.89
CA ASN A 54 7.06 -10.17 4.27
C ASN A 54 8.03 -9.83 5.42
N ARG A 55 8.76 -10.83 5.95
CA ARG A 55 9.66 -10.70 7.11
C ARG A 55 11.02 -11.37 6.87
N PRO A 56 11.78 -10.89 5.87
CA PRO A 56 13.06 -11.53 5.52
C PRO A 56 14.06 -11.55 6.69
N GLU A 57 13.97 -10.59 7.60
CA GLU A 57 14.82 -10.47 8.80
C GLU A 57 14.54 -11.57 9.84
N SER A 58 13.36 -12.17 9.80
CA SER A 58 12.97 -13.25 10.73
C SER A 58 13.46 -14.62 10.31
N LEU A 59 13.93 -14.78 9.06
CA LEU A 59 14.34 -16.08 8.52
C LEU A 59 15.61 -16.62 9.18
N ASP A 60 15.64 -17.95 9.36
CA ASP A 60 16.83 -18.66 9.80
C ASP A 60 17.96 -18.50 8.77
N PRO A 61 19.17 -18.08 9.19
CA PRO A 61 20.30 -17.93 8.29
C PRO A 61 20.65 -19.19 7.48
N ALA A 62 20.28 -20.36 7.98
CA ALA A 62 20.50 -21.62 7.28
C ALA A 62 19.73 -21.71 5.95
N LEU A 63 18.55 -21.09 5.85
CA LEU A 63 17.78 -21.01 4.60
C LEU A 63 18.48 -20.15 3.52
N LEU A 64 19.28 -19.19 3.94
CA LEU A 64 19.87 -18.15 3.08
C LEU A 64 21.31 -18.49 2.65
N ARG A 65 21.79 -19.72 2.93
CA ARG A 65 23.11 -20.18 2.51
C ARG A 65 23.15 -20.50 1.01
N PRO A 66 24.35 -20.39 0.37
CA PRO A 66 24.56 -20.85 -1.00
C PRO A 66 24.04 -22.28 -1.22
N GLY A 67 23.43 -22.53 -2.37
CA GLY A 67 22.79 -23.80 -2.67
C GLY A 67 21.33 -23.96 -2.18
N ARG A 68 20.82 -22.97 -1.43
CA ARG A 68 19.44 -22.90 -0.96
C ARG A 68 18.76 -21.65 -1.54
N PHE A 69 18.20 -20.77 -0.70
CA PHE A 69 17.69 -19.45 -1.17
C PHE A 69 18.85 -18.46 -1.27
N ASP A 70 19.66 -18.62 -2.27
CA ASP A 70 20.87 -17.82 -2.49
C ASP A 70 20.58 -16.49 -3.19
N ARG A 71 19.43 -16.35 -3.88
CA ARG A 71 18.98 -15.12 -4.52
C ARG A 71 17.83 -14.49 -3.76
N ARG A 72 17.98 -13.20 -3.48
CA ARG A 72 16.96 -12.37 -2.86
C ARG A 72 16.50 -11.34 -3.87
N VAL A 73 15.19 -11.30 -4.11
CA VAL A 73 14.57 -10.34 -5.01
C VAL A 73 13.61 -9.50 -4.18
N PRO A 74 13.97 -8.26 -3.82
CA PRO A 74 13.04 -7.36 -3.15
C PRO A 74 11.91 -6.98 -4.13
N VAL A 75 10.67 -7.11 -3.67
CA VAL A 75 9.48 -6.64 -4.38
C VAL A 75 9.03 -5.36 -3.71
N GLU A 76 9.40 -4.25 -4.31
CA GLU A 76 9.06 -2.90 -3.82
C GLU A 76 7.64 -2.50 -4.21
N LEU A 77 7.12 -1.44 -3.57
CA LEU A 77 5.88 -0.81 -3.97
C LEU A 77 6.03 -0.25 -5.40
N PRO A 78 4.96 -0.30 -6.22
CA PRO A 78 5.03 0.15 -7.59
C PRO A 78 5.24 1.67 -7.68
N ASP A 79 6.07 2.10 -8.62
CA ASP A 79 6.21 3.49 -9.03
C ASP A 79 4.92 4.01 -9.73
N LEU A 80 4.88 5.25 -10.12
CA LEU A 80 3.71 5.86 -10.77
C LEU A 80 3.26 5.07 -12.01
N LYS A 81 4.20 4.71 -12.87
CA LYS A 81 3.91 3.94 -14.10
C LYS A 81 3.43 2.53 -13.78
N GLY A 82 4.07 1.88 -12.81
CA GLY A 82 3.65 0.57 -12.32
C GLY A 82 2.24 0.60 -11.75
N ARG A 83 1.89 1.61 -10.94
CA ARG A 83 0.53 1.77 -10.42
C ARG A 83 -0.49 1.96 -11.53
N GLU A 84 -0.18 2.80 -12.52
CA GLU A 84 -1.06 3.02 -13.67
C GLU A 84 -1.31 1.72 -14.45
N GLU A 85 -0.27 0.94 -14.73
CA GLU A 85 -0.41 -0.34 -15.43
C GLU A 85 -1.17 -1.39 -14.61
N ILE A 86 -0.94 -1.47 -13.30
CA ILE A 86 -1.69 -2.35 -12.40
C ILE A 86 -3.18 -1.98 -12.41
N LEU A 87 -3.52 -0.70 -12.29
CA LEU A 87 -4.90 -0.23 -12.39
C LEU A 87 -5.56 -0.62 -13.70
N LYS A 88 -4.86 -0.44 -14.84
CA LYS A 88 -5.35 -0.85 -16.17
C LYS A 88 -5.58 -2.36 -16.26
N VAL A 89 -4.68 -3.18 -15.71
CA VAL A 89 -4.82 -4.65 -15.69
C VAL A 89 -6.08 -5.07 -14.94
N HIS A 90 -6.34 -4.48 -13.76
CA HIS A 90 -7.53 -4.79 -12.99
C HIS A 90 -8.81 -4.20 -13.62
N ALA A 91 -8.72 -3.02 -14.22
CA ALA A 91 -9.83 -2.37 -14.91
C ALA A 91 -10.35 -3.17 -16.12
N ARG A 92 -9.52 -3.99 -16.76
CA ARG A 92 -9.95 -4.90 -17.85
C ARG A 92 -11.00 -5.93 -17.40
N LYS A 93 -11.09 -6.20 -16.10
CA LYS A 93 -12.04 -7.18 -15.54
C LYS A 93 -13.41 -6.59 -15.25
N ILE A 94 -13.56 -5.28 -15.34
CA ILE A 94 -14.79 -4.54 -15.08
C ILE A 94 -15.12 -3.63 -16.28
N LYS A 95 -16.34 -3.09 -16.29
CA LYS A 95 -16.69 -2.05 -17.25
C LYS A 95 -16.33 -0.69 -16.68
N VAL A 96 -15.48 0.04 -17.38
CA VAL A 96 -15.02 1.38 -17.02
C VAL A 96 -15.43 2.36 -18.13
N ALA A 97 -15.73 3.60 -17.76
CA ALA A 97 -16.03 4.65 -18.73
C ALA A 97 -14.78 4.99 -19.57
N ASP A 98 -14.97 5.33 -20.84
CA ASP A 98 -13.87 5.56 -21.79
C ASP A 98 -12.99 6.77 -21.45
N ASN A 99 -13.50 7.69 -20.63
CA ASN A 99 -12.83 8.94 -20.27
C ASN A 99 -12.08 8.88 -18.94
N VAL A 100 -11.77 7.69 -18.42
CA VAL A 100 -11.03 7.54 -17.16
C VAL A 100 -9.55 7.80 -17.37
N ASP A 101 -9.02 8.74 -16.60
CA ASP A 101 -7.58 9.06 -16.53
C ASP A 101 -6.90 8.22 -15.43
N PHE A 102 -6.34 7.08 -15.83
CA PHE A 102 -5.61 6.17 -14.92
C PHE A 102 -4.32 6.78 -14.37
N ASN A 103 -3.71 7.74 -15.08
CA ASN A 103 -2.52 8.42 -14.58
C ASN A 103 -2.87 9.30 -13.38
N LYS A 104 -3.97 10.07 -13.47
CA LYS A 104 -4.49 10.85 -12.33
C LYS A 104 -4.80 9.95 -11.13
N ILE A 105 -5.48 8.81 -11.36
CA ILE A 105 -5.79 7.84 -10.31
C ILE A 105 -4.50 7.27 -9.68
N ALA A 106 -3.50 6.91 -10.49
CA ALA A 106 -2.21 6.39 -10.01
C ALA A 106 -1.43 7.41 -9.18
N ARG A 107 -1.50 8.71 -9.52
CA ARG A 107 -0.93 9.79 -8.69
C ARG A 107 -1.63 9.88 -7.35
N MET A 108 -2.95 9.90 -7.33
CA MET A 108 -3.75 9.97 -6.10
C MET A 108 -3.53 8.75 -5.18
N ALA A 109 -3.24 7.57 -5.76
CA ALA A 109 -2.94 6.33 -5.06
C ALA A 109 -1.43 6.16 -4.76
N SER A 110 -0.72 7.26 -4.47
CA SER A 110 0.71 7.21 -4.13
C SER A 110 0.96 6.32 -2.91
N GLY A 111 1.98 5.47 -2.98
CA GLY A 111 2.32 4.51 -1.91
C GLY A 111 1.42 3.28 -1.83
N ALA A 112 0.42 3.13 -2.71
CA ALA A 112 -0.45 1.96 -2.71
C ALA A 112 0.25 0.72 -3.25
N SER A 113 0.03 -0.41 -2.59
CA SER A 113 0.44 -1.74 -3.04
C SER A 113 -0.43 -2.23 -4.20
N GLY A 114 0.03 -3.27 -4.89
CA GLY A 114 -0.77 -3.91 -5.97
C GLY A 114 -2.13 -4.41 -5.49
N ALA A 115 -2.22 -4.92 -4.26
CA ALA A 115 -3.47 -5.38 -3.66
C ALA A 115 -4.44 -4.22 -3.38
N GLU A 116 -3.94 -3.09 -2.87
CA GLU A 116 -4.75 -1.89 -2.65
C GLU A 116 -5.26 -1.31 -3.97
N LEU A 117 -4.43 -1.28 -5.01
CA LEU A 117 -4.83 -0.84 -6.35
C LEU A 117 -5.92 -1.74 -6.94
N ALA A 118 -5.81 -3.06 -6.77
CA ALA A 118 -6.86 -3.99 -7.15
C ALA A 118 -8.17 -3.74 -6.39
N ASN A 119 -8.07 -3.46 -5.08
CA ASN A 119 -9.21 -3.14 -4.24
C ASN A 119 -9.88 -1.81 -4.65
N ILE A 120 -9.11 -0.78 -4.99
CA ILE A 120 -9.65 0.49 -5.50
C ILE A 120 -10.54 0.25 -6.74
N VAL A 121 -10.06 -0.56 -7.69
CA VAL A 121 -10.85 -0.89 -8.89
C VAL A 121 -12.12 -1.67 -8.55
N ASN A 122 -12.02 -2.62 -7.63
CA ASN A 122 -13.16 -3.41 -7.17
C ASN A 122 -14.22 -2.55 -6.46
N GLU A 123 -13.80 -1.67 -5.54
CA GLU A 123 -14.69 -0.72 -4.85
C GLU A 123 -15.38 0.24 -5.83
N ALA A 124 -14.68 0.71 -6.85
CA ALA A 124 -15.28 1.55 -7.90
C ALA A 124 -16.37 0.81 -8.67
N ALA A 125 -16.17 -0.47 -8.97
CA ALA A 125 -17.19 -1.31 -9.62
C ALA A 125 -18.40 -1.53 -8.71
N LEU A 126 -18.18 -1.84 -7.43
CA LEU A 126 -19.24 -2.00 -6.44
C LEU A 126 -20.05 -0.71 -6.24
N ARG A 127 -19.39 0.44 -6.24
CA ARG A 127 -20.03 1.74 -6.15
C ARG A 127 -20.93 1.99 -7.37
N ALA A 128 -20.42 1.75 -8.58
CA ALA A 128 -21.22 1.89 -9.81
C ALA A 128 -22.48 1.03 -9.79
N VAL A 129 -22.36 -0.23 -9.36
CA VAL A 129 -23.52 -1.15 -9.23
C VAL A 129 -24.49 -0.66 -8.17
N ARG A 130 -24.02 -0.19 -7.03
CA ARG A 130 -24.85 0.35 -5.94
C ARG A 130 -25.67 1.57 -6.39
N ASP A 131 -25.10 2.38 -7.28
CA ASP A 131 -25.76 3.55 -7.86
C ASP A 131 -26.59 3.19 -9.13
N GLY A 132 -26.78 1.89 -9.43
CA GLY A 132 -27.55 1.40 -10.58
C GLY A 132 -26.87 1.59 -11.94
N ARG A 133 -25.58 1.91 -11.98
CA ARG A 133 -24.79 2.13 -13.20
C ARG A 133 -24.10 0.83 -13.64
N LYS A 134 -23.86 0.71 -14.94
CA LYS A 134 -23.22 -0.49 -15.55
C LYS A 134 -21.70 -0.35 -15.71
N PHE A 135 -21.14 0.81 -15.44
CA PHE A 135 -19.71 1.11 -15.60
C PHE A 135 -19.23 2.05 -14.49
N ALA A 136 -17.98 1.87 -14.09
CA ALA A 136 -17.30 2.74 -13.13
C ALA A 136 -16.79 4.01 -13.84
N THR A 137 -16.94 5.15 -13.17
CA THR A 137 -16.51 6.46 -13.65
C THR A 137 -15.21 6.90 -12.96
N GLN A 138 -14.63 8.00 -13.45
CA GLN A 138 -13.50 8.67 -12.78
C GLN A 138 -13.81 8.98 -11.32
N ALA A 139 -14.99 9.53 -11.02
CA ALA A 139 -15.42 9.86 -9.67
C ALA A 139 -15.52 8.63 -8.75
N ASP A 140 -15.94 7.48 -9.30
CA ASP A 140 -15.99 6.24 -8.51
C ASP A 140 -14.60 5.77 -8.11
N LEU A 141 -13.63 5.84 -9.01
CA LEU A 141 -12.24 5.49 -8.73
C LEU A 141 -11.61 6.46 -7.73
N GLU A 142 -11.82 7.76 -7.88
CA GLU A 142 -11.33 8.78 -6.94
C GLU A 142 -11.88 8.58 -5.52
N GLU A 143 -13.19 8.34 -5.38
CA GLU A 143 -13.79 8.05 -4.08
C GLU A 143 -13.34 6.70 -3.50
N SER A 144 -13.08 5.71 -4.37
CA SER A 144 -12.60 4.40 -3.94
C SER A 144 -11.18 4.46 -3.38
N ILE A 145 -10.34 5.37 -3.87
CA ILE A 145 -9.03 5.64 -3.25
C ILE A 145 -9.22 6.12 -1.81
N GLU A 146 -10.16 7.05 -1.61
CA GLU A 146 -10.44 7.56 -0.27
C GLU A 146 -10.96 6.48 0.67
N VAL A 147 -11.82 5.59 0.16
CA VAL A 147 -12.35 4.45 0.93
C VAL A 147 -11.23 3.50 1.33
N VAL A 148 -10.30 3.19 0.43
CA VAL A 148 -9.21 2.25 0.70
C VAL A 148 -8.17 2.85 1.65
N ILE A 149 -7.83 4.14 1.48
CA ILE A 149 -6.80 4.81 2.29
C ILE A 149 -7.37 5.30 3.63
N ALA A 150 -8.50 6.01 3.62
CA ALA A 150 -9.07 6.69 4.78
C ALA A 150 -10.31 5.99 5.37
N GLY A 151 -10.79 4.91 4.75
CA GLY A 151 -11.97 4.18 5.17
C GLY A 151 -13.29 4.79 4.67
N TYR A 152 -14.38 4.09 4.93
CA TYR A 152 -15.71 4.53 4.53
C TYR A 152 -16.16 5.80 5.23
N GLN A 153 -17.04 6.56 4.59
CA GLN A 153 -17.69 7.71 5.22
C GLN A 153 -18.56 7.27 6.39
N LYS A 154 -18.42 7.93 7.54
CA LYS A 154 -19.27 7.70 8.70
C LYS A 154 -20.64 8.34 8.48
N LYS A 155 -21.65 7.55 8.16
CA LYS A 155 -23.02 8.04 7.98
C LYS A 155 -23.67 8.58 9.26
N ASN A 156 -23.20 8.13 10.41
CA ASN A 156 -23.77 8.47 11.73
C ASN A 156 -22.97 9.52 12.51
N ALA A 157 -21.92 10.08 11.94
CA ALA A 157 -21.17 11.17 12.58
C ALA A 157 -21.87 12.50 12.26
N ILE A 158 -22.74 12.92 13.15
CA ILE A 158 -23.38 14.24 13.09
C ILE A 158 -22.46 15.23 13.78
N LEU A 159 -21.63 15.93 12.99
CA LEU A 159 -20.87 17.06 13.48
C LEU A 159 -21.81 18.26 13.62
N THR A 160 -21.75 18.96 14.74
CA THR A 160 -22.41 20.25 14.92
C THR A 160 -21.79 21.28 13.96
N ASP A 161 -22.52 22.35 13.66
CA ASP A 161 -21.98 23.40 12.79
C ASP A 161 -20.73 24.09 13.35
N LYS A 162 -20.60 24.12 14.67
CA LYS A 162 -19.38 24.57 15.34
C LYS A 162 -18.20 23.63 15.08
N GLU A 163 -18.40 22.33 15.24
CA GLU A 163 -17.36 21.32 14.97
C GLU A 163 -16.97 21.30 13.49
N LYS A 164 -17.93 21.38 12.56
CA LYS A 164 -17.64 21.50 11.13
C LYS A 164 -16.75 22.70 10.82
N ARG A 165 -17.02 23.85 11.43
CA ARG A 165 -16.18 25.04 11.26
C ARG A 165 -14.76 24.82 11.81
N ILE A 166 -14.63 24.24 12.99
CA ILE A 166 -13.33 23.95 13.59
C ILE A 166 -12.51 23.01 12.69
N VAL A 167 -13.11 21.92 12.22
CA VAL A 167 -12.45 20.98 11.30
C VAL A 167 -12.11 21.67 9.98
N ALA A 168 -13.02 22.50 9.43
CA ALA A 168 -12.77 23.22 8.18
C ALA A 168 -11.58 24.19 8.32
N TYR A 169 -11.50 24.96 9.40
CA TYR A 169 -10.34 25.83 9.65
C TYR A 169 -9.06 25.04 9.79
N HIS A 170 -9.10 23.92 10.49
CA HIS A 170 -7.96 23.01 10.66
C HIS A 170 -7.43 22.53 9.31
N GLU A 171 -8.30 21.95 8.46
CA GLU A 171 -7.91 21.41 7.16
C GLU A 171 -7.49 22.50 6.17
N ILE A 172 -8.17 23.66 6.18
CA ILE A 172 -7.78 24.80 5.35
C ILE A 172 -6.41 25.34 5.80
N GLY A 173 -6.10 25.31 7.10
CA GLY A 173 -4.79 25.68 7.61
C GLY A 173 -3.68 24.84 7.02
N HIS A 174 -3.84 23.53 7.05
CA HIS A 174 -2.89 22.59 6.42
C HIS A 174 -2.75 22.88 4.91
N ALA A 175 -3.86 23.02 4.21
CA ALA A 175 -3.87 23.29 2.78
C ALA A 175 -3.21 24.63 2.42
N LEU A 176 -3.47 25.68 3.20
CA LEU A 176 -2.91 27.02 2.95
C LEU A 176 -1.39 27.03 3.15
N VAL A 177 -0.91 26.41 4.23
CA VAL A 177 0.53 26.31 4.48
C VAL A 177 1.19 25.47 3.39
N ALA A 178 0.63 24.30 3.06
CA ALA A 178 1.13 23.46 1.98
C ALA A 178 1.20 24.21 0.64
N ALA A 179 0.15 24.94 0.26
CA ALA A 179 0.09 25.69 -0.99
C ALA A 179 1.06 26.88 -1.05
N LYS A 180 1.53 27.38 0.10
CA LYS A 180 2.50 28.48 0.18
C LYS A 180 3.95 28.03 0.28
N GLN A 181 4.19 26.75 0.49
CA GLN A 181 5.54 26.18 0.49
C GLN A 181 6.05 26.01 -0.95
N THR A 182 7.33 26.29 -1.17
CA THR A 182 7.98 26.15 -2.49
C THR A 182 8.25 24.70 -2.88
N ASN A 183 8.51 23.84 -1.87
CA ASN A 183 8.89 22.43 -2.06
C ASN A 183 7.88 21.50 -1.36
N SER A 184 6.59 21.76 -1.56
CA SER A 184 5.51 20.95 -1.01
C SER A 184 4.67 20.33 -2.13
N ALA A 185 4.23 19.10 -1.92
CA ALA A 185 3.32 18.45 -2.85
C ALA A 185 2.02 19.26 -3.01
N PRO A 186 1.46 19.40 -4.23
CA PRO A 186 0.25 20.16 -4.44
C PRO A 186 -0.94 19.55 -3.69
N VAL A 187 -1.78 20.44 -3.14
CA VAL A 187 -3.02 20.04 -2.48
C VAL A 187 -4.03 19.64 -3.56
N GLN A 188 -4.48 18.38 -3.51
CA GLN A 188 -5.44 17.82 -4.45
C GLN A 188 -6.87 17.88 -3.93
N LYS A 189 -7.05 17.72 -2.63
CA LYS A 189 -8.36 17.66 -2.01
C LYS A 189 -8.33 18.09 -0.55
N ILE A 190 -9.39 18.79 -0.13
CA ILE A 190 -9.68 19.10 1.27
C ILE A 190 -11.08 18.55 1.56
N THR A 191 -11.26 17.89 2.68
CA THR A 191 -12.58 17.37 3.09
C THR A 191 -12.76 17.47 4.60
N ILE A 192 -14.00 17.69 5.01
CA ILE A 192 -14.46 17.65 6.41
C ILE A 192 -15.41 16.48 6.65
N VAL A 193 -15.44 15.51 5.73
CA VAL A 193 -16.30 14.33 5.85
C VAL A 193 -15.63 13.30 6.75
N PRO A 194 -16.23 12.94 7.90
CA PRO A 194 -15.67 11.96 8.82
C PRO A 194 -15.55 10.56 8.19
N ARG A 195 -14.42 9.91 8.43
CA ARG A 195 -14.11 8.56 7.93
C ARG A 195 -14.00 7.54 9.05
N THR A 196 -14.13 6.27 8.71
CA THR A 196 -14.08 5.15 9.68
C THR A 196 -12.69 4.98 10.32
N SER A 197 -11.64 5.48 9.70
CA SER A 197 -10.28 5.55 10.28
C SER A 197 -10.16 6.46 11.51
N GLY A 198 -11.19 7.25 11.80
CA GLY A 198 -11.21 8.19 12.92
C GLY A 198 -10.96 9.64 12.52
N ALA A 199 -10.51 9.90 11.30
CA ALA A 199 -10.34 11.25 10.79
C ALA A 199 -11.69 11.99 10.69
N LEU A 200 -11.74 13.23 11.18
CA LEU A 200 -12.90 14.12 11.05
C LEU A 200 -12.88 14.92 9.75
N GLY A 201 -11.69 15.06 9.16
CA GLY A 201 -11.39 15.66 7.87
C GLY A 201 -10.00 15.26 7.45
N TYR A 202 -9.56 15.64 6.27
CA TYR A 202 -8.18 15.54 5.83
C TYR A 202 -7.87 16.43 4.64
N THR A 203 -6.60 16.80 4.53
CA THR A 203 -6.02 17.48 3.38
C THR A 203 -5.14 16.50 2.63
N MET A 204 -5.48 16.20 1.38
CA MET A 204 -4.72 15.30 0.52
C MET A 204 -3.73 16.08 -0.31
N GLN A 205 -2.46 15.74 -0.18
CA GLN A 205 -1.38 16.19 -1.03
C GLN A 205 -0.90 15.03 -1.89
N VAL A 206 -0.61 15.28 -3.15
CA VAL A 206 -0.13 14.25 -4.10
C VAL A 206 1.18 14.74 -4.69
N GLU A 207 2.25 13.98 -4.48
CA GLU A 207 3.55 14.29 -5.04
C GLU A 207 3.52 14.18 -6.57
N GLU A 208 4.01 15.23 -7.25
CA GLU A 208 4.27 15.20 -8.69
C GLU A 208 5.63 14.51 -8.91
N GLU A 209 5.60 13.48 -9.70
CA GLU A 209 6.72 12.67 -10.21
C GLU A 209 8.07 12.73 -9.46
N GLY A 210 8.42 11.62 -8.84
CA GLY A 210 9.75 11.28 -8.36
C GLY A 210 9.69 10.53 -7.03
N ASN A 211 10.15 9.29 -7.01
CA ASN A 211 10.51 8.64 -5.76
C ASN A 211 11.75 9.37 -5.20
N HIS A 212 11.54 10.41 -4.42
CA HIS A 212 12.62 11.06 -3.70
C HIS A 212 13.03 10.18 -2.51
N TYR A 213 14.05 9.35 -2.70
CA TYR A 213 14.67 8.58 -1.62
C TYR A 213 15.40 9.46 -0.60
N LEU A 214 15.72 10.67 -0.98
CA LEU A 214 16.41 11.65 -0.14
C LEU A 214 15.60 12.95 -0.14
N MET A 215 15.47 13.56 1.03
CA MET A 215 14.89 14.87 1.20
C MET A 215 15.94 15.86 1.61
N SER A 216 15.93 17.05 1.02
CA SER A 216 16.73 18.17 1.48
C SER A 216 16.22 18.66 2.85
N LYS A 217 17.04 19.42 3.56
CA LYS A 217 16.66 20.06 4.83
C LYS A 217 15.39 20.90 4.65
N GLU A 218 15.33 21.68 3.58
CA GLU A 218 14.22 22.58 3.26
C GLU A 218 12.91 21.81 3.01
N GLU A 219 12.97 20.70 2.23
CA GLU A 219 11.80 19.83 2.02
C GLU A 219 11.30 19.21 3.33
N MET A 220 12.21 18.84 4.22
CA MET A 220 11.87 18.30 5.53
C MET A 220 11.22 19.35 6.43
N GLU A 221 11.75 20.57 6.45
CA GLU A 221 11.17 21.70 7.17
C GLU A 221 9.76 22.03 6.66
N ASN A 222 9.56 22.03 5.35
CA ASN A 222 8.26 22.22 4.71
C ASN A 222 7.27 21.10 5.07
N LYS A 223 7.72 19.85 5.06
CA LYS A 223 6.89 18.70 5.50
C LYS A 223 6.48 18.80 6.99
N ILE A 224 7.33 19.36 7.83
CA ILE A 224 7.00 19.57 9.27
C ILE A 224 6.06 20.76 9.41
N ALA A 225 6.25 21.84 8.66
CA ALA A 225 5.45 23.05 8.79
C ALA A 225 3.96 22.80 8.47
N THR A 226 3.67 21.95 7.49
CA THR A 226 2.29 21.64 7.08
C THR A 226 1.44 21.03 8.19
N PRO A 227 1.82 19.93 8.87
CA PRO A 227 1.00 19.33 9.94
C PRO A 227 0.95 20.18 11.21
N VAL A 228 1.90 21.08 11.44
CA VAL A 228 1.93 21.95 12.64
C VAL A 228 1.14 23.23 12.44
N SER A 229 0.71 23.55 11.23
CA SER A 229 0.05 24.80 10.87
C SER A 229 -1.21 25.12 11.66
N TYR A 230 -1.94 24.11 12.14
CA TYR A 230 -3.18 24.28 12.92
C TYR A 230 -2.96 24.91 14.30
N THR A 231 -1.74 24.89 14.83
CA THR A 231 -1.45 25.47 16.16
C THR A 231 -1.49 27.00 16.17
N HIS A 232 -1.58 27.63 15.00
CA HIS A 232 -1.57 29.08 14.82
C HIS A 232 -2.88 29.63 14.22
N LEU A 233 -3.89 28.79 14.09
CA LEU A 233 -5.26 29.14 13.69
C LEU A 233 -6.22 29.04 14.86
#